data_085b6ff2ff5ada3747bc591aed01ade5
#
_entry.id   085b6ff2ff5ada3747bc591aed01ade5
#
_cell.length_a   1.000
_cell.length_b   1.000
_cell.length_c   1.000
_cell.angle_alpha   90.00
_cell.angle_beta   90.00
_cell.angle_gamma   90.00
#
_symmetry.space_group_name_H-M   'P 1'
#
loop_
_entity.id
_entity.type
_entity.pdbx_description
1 polymer ?
#
loop_
_entity_poly.entity_id
_entity_poly.type
_entity_poly.pdbx_seq_one_letter_code
_entity_poly.pdbx_strand_id
1 'polypeptide(L)'
;MIPLLVCDDSNMARKQLIRALPAEWPVSLSQASNGEEALALIRQGLGQVMLLDLTMPVLDGYQTLAALRAEGLKSQVIVVSGDVQEEAVRRVRELGALAFIKKPADPEILRQTLIDLKLFDPQATPAAQAQAAALSELKVSFRDALREVSNVAMGRAAALLAKVLGVFVQLPVPQVNIFEVSELHMTLLDAQRGERFSAICQGFIGETIAGEALLLFHDSEVDDMARLLGWQQENKAQTSEMLLDQASMPVSTS
;
A
#
# COMPACT_ATOMS: atom_id res chain seq x y z
N MET A 1 -8.19 -16.90 -23.50
CA MET A 1 -8.13 -16.45 -22.11
C MET A 1 -7.13 -15.31 -22.02
N ILE A 2 -7.47 -14.24 -21.33
CA ILE A 2 -6.60 -13.06 -21.17
C ILE A 2 -5.57 -13.36 -20.06
N PRO A 3 -4.26 -13.26 -20.30
CA PRO A 3 -3.25 -13.39 -19.23
C PRO A 3 -3.38 -12.24 -18.23
N LEU A 4 -3.88 -12.55 -17.03
CA LEU A 4 -4.04 -11.60 -15.92
C LEU A 4 -3.00 -11.87 -14.85
N LEU A 5 -2.22 -10.86 -14.50
CA LEU A 5 -1.25 -10.89 -13.42
C LEU A 5 -1.76 -10.09 -12.22
N VAL A 6 -1.77 -10.70 -11.06
CA VAL A 6 -2.04 -10.02 -9.78
C VAL A 6 -0.72 -9.88 -9.02
N CYS A 7 -0.24 -8.64 -8.90
CA CYS A 7 1.04 -8.31 -8.28
C CYS A 7 0.82 -7.50 -7.00
N ASP A 8 1.12 -8.13 -5.86
CA ASP A 8 0.95 -7.56 -4.52
C ASP A 8 1.76 -8.43 -3.54
N ASP A 9 2.45 -7.86 -2.58
CA ASP A 9 3.31 -8.63 -1.66
C ASP A 9 2.51 -9.40 -0.59
N SER A 10 1.25 -9.01 -0.37
CA SER A 10 0.32 -9.64 0.57
C SER A 10 -0.48 -10.78 -0.08
N ASN A 11 -0.33 -12.01 0.43
CA ASN A 11 -1.18 -13.14 0.04
C ASN A 11 -2.67 -12.84 0.27
N MET A 12 -2.98 -12.09 1.36
CA MET A 12 -4.35 -11.70 1.67
C MET A 12 -4.91 -10.75 0.62
N ALA A 13 -4.14 -9.72 0.23
CA ALA A 13 -4.56 -8.77 -0.79
C ALA A 13 -4.77 -9.45 -2.15
N ARG A 14 -3.82 -10.32 -2.58
CA ARG A 14 -4.00 -11.10 -3.81
C ARG A 14 -5.28 -11.95 -3.77
N LYS A 15 -5.54 -12.61 -2.64
CA LYS A 15 -6.75 -13.41 -2.45
C LYS A 15 -8.03 -12.58 -2.52
N GLN A 16 -8.02 -11.40 -1.92
CA GLN A 16 -9.16 -10.45 -1.99
C GLN A 16 -9.38 -9.97 -3.42
N LEU A 17 -8.32 -9.55 -4.13
CA LEU A 17 -8.39 -9.11 -5.51
C LEU A 17 -8.94 -10.21 -6.43
N ILE A 18 -8.43 -11.44 -6.32
CA ILE A 18 -8.90 -12.58 -7.13
C ILE A 18 -10.39 -12.87 -6.87
N ARG A 19 -10.85 -12.73 -5.62
CA ARG A 19 -12.28 -12.89 -5.27
C ARG A 19 -13.16 -11.76 -5.80
N ALA A 20 -12.60 -10.56 -5.95
CA ALA A 20 -13.31 -9.40 -6.46
C ALA A 20 -13.44 -9.40 -7.99
N LEU A 21 -12.70 -10.26 -8.71
CA LEU A 21 -12.80 -10.37 -10.17
C LEU A 21 -14.17 -10.91 -10.59
N PRO A 22 -14.73 -10.41 -11.72
CA PRO A 22 -15.91 -11.01 -12.30
C PRO A 22 -15.70 -12.51 -12.59
N ALA A 23 -16.61 -13.36 -12.09
CA ALA A 23 -16.49 -14.81 -12.25
C ALA A 23 -16.56 -15.26 -13.71
N GLU A 24 -17.24 -14.49 -14.53
CA GLU A 24 -17.40 -14.71 -15.96
C GLU A 24 -16.24 -14.21 -16.83
N TRP A 25 -15.26 -13.52 -16.23
CA TRP A 25 -14.11 -13.00 -16.99
C TRP A 25 -13.14 -14.12 -17.41
N PRO A 26 -12.91 -14.35 -18.72
CA PRO A 26 -12.12 -15.48 -19.21
C PRO A 26 -10.61 -15.20 -19.09
N VAL A 27 -10.08 -15.21 -17.87
CA VAL A 27 -8.68 -14.94 -17.58
C VAL A 27 -7.85 -16.19 -17.27
N SER A 28 -6.57 -16.15 -17.59
CA SER A 28 -5.53 -17.05 -17.07
C SER A 28 -4.73 -16.29 -16.01
N LEU A 29 -4.83 -16.72 -14.75
CA LEU A 29 -4.28 -16.02 -13.61
C LEU A 29 -2.81 -16.40 -13.35
N SER A 30 -1.98 -15.37 -13.19
CA SER A 30 -0.62 -15.47 -12.67
C SER A 30 -0.48 -14.55 -11.44
N GLN A 31 0.47 -14.81 -10.58
CA GLN A 31 0.68 -14.05 -9.35
C GLN A 31 2.15 -13.68 -9.20
N ALA A 32 2.41 -12.49 -8.65
CA ALA A 32 3.73 -12.01 -8.27
C ALA A 32 3.66 -11.35 -6.88
N SER A 33 4.74 -11.43 -6.13
CA SER A 33 4.86 -10.82 -4.79
C SER A 33 5.67 -9.52 -4.77
N ASN A 34 6.23 -9.13 -5.90
CA ASN A 34 6.99 -7.90 -6.08
C ASN A 34 7.13 -7.57 -7.57
N GLY A 35 7.67 -6.39 -7.87
CA GLY A 35 7.79 -5.92 -9.25
C GLY A 35 8.78 -6.71 -10.11
N GLU A 36 9.85 -7.29 -9.54
CA GLU A 36 10.80 -8.10 -10.30
C GLU A 36 10.15 -9.38 -10.83
N GLU A 37 9.41 -10.09 -9.97
CA GLU A 37 8.62 -11.25 -10.36
C GLU A 37 7.58 -10.89 -11.42
N ALA A 38 6.90 -9.74 -11.25
CA ALA A 38 5.92 -9.28 -12.21
C ALA A 38 6.54 -9.04 -13.60
N LEU A 39 7.67 -8.34 -13.67
CA LEU A 39 8.39 -8.10 -14.92
C LEU A 39 8.83 -9.40 -15.59
N ALA A 40 9.32 -10.36 -14.79
CA ALA A 40 9.72 -11.67 -15.30
C ALA A 40 8.55 -12.42 -15.96
N LEU A 41 7.36 -12.38 -15.34
CA LEU A 41 6.14 -12.99 -15.90
C LEU A 41 5.63 -12.25 -17.14
N ILE A 42 5.69 -10.92 -17.16
CA ILE A 42 5.26 -10.11 -18.31
C ILE A 42 6.16 -10.38 -19.53
N ARG A 43 7.49 -10.54 -19.33
CA ARG A 43 8.42 -10.92 -20.42
C ARG A 43 8.08 -12.30 -21.02
N GLN A 44 7.41 -13.18 -20.26
CA GLN A 44 6.91 -14.48 -20.72
C GLN A 44 5.51 -14.40 -21.34
N GLY A 45 4.89 -13.20 -21.42
CA GLY A 45 3.55 -13.00 -21.96
C GLY A 45 2.41 -13.32 -20.97
N LEU A 46 2.73 -13.48 -19.67
CA LEU A 46 1.76 -13.85 -18.61
C LEU A 46 1.12 -12.67 -17.90
N GLY A 47 1.20 -11.47 -18.45
CA GLY A 47 0.68 -10.24 -17.83
C GLY A 47 0.16 -9.24 -18.86
N GLN A 48 -0.73 -9.67 -19.77
CA GLN A 48 -1.39 -8.75 -20.70
C GLN A 48 -2.18 -7.68 -19.97
N VAL A 49 -2.86 -8.05 -18.89
CA VAL A 49 -3.47 -7.15 -17.90
C VAL A 49 -2.80 -7.40 -16.57
N MET A 50 -2.52 -6.33 -15.80
CA MET A 50 -1.93 -6.43 -14.47
C MET A 50 -2.71 -5.59 -13.46
N LEU A 51 -3.06 -6.20 -12.32
CA LEU A 51 -3.46 -5.49 -11.10
C LEU A 51 -2.20 -5.33 -10.25
N LEU A 52 -1.79 -4.09 -9.96
CA LEU A 52 -0.49 -3.75 -9.37
C LEU A 52 -0.66 -2.97 -8.07
N ASP A 53 -0.11 -3.48 -6.98
CA ASP A 53 0.08 -2.68 -5.76
C ASP A 53 1.28 -1.74 -5.89
N LEU A 54 1.22 -0.61 -5.16
CA LEU A 54 2.30 0.37 -5.16
C LEU A 54 3.36 0.09 -4.09
N THR A 55 2.94 -0.45 -2.95
CA THR A 55 3.79 -0.56 -1.77
C THR A 55 4.27 -2.00 -1.58
N MET A 56 5.35 -2.35 -2.25
CA MET A 56 5.92 -3.70 -2.23
C MET A 56 7.43 -3.66 -1.97
N PRO A 57 8.01 -4.70 -1.35
CA PRO A 57 9.46 -4.84 -1.20
C PRO A 57 10.13 -5.15 -2.54
N VAL A 58 11.45 -5.05 -2.59
CA VAL A 58 12.35 -5.37 -3.70
C VAL A 58 12.21 -4.37 -4.84
N LEU A 59 11.10 -4.39 -5.58
CA LEU A 59 10.75 -3.43 -6.62
C LEU A 59 9.30 -2.98 -6.41
N ASP A 60 9.11 -1.72 -6.08
CA ASP A 60 7.79 -1.14 -5.82
C ASP A 60 6.97 -0.93 -7.11
N GLY A 61 5.69 -0.54 -6.96
CA GLY A 61 4.80 -0.38 -8.10
C GLY A 61 5.19 0.78 -9.02
N TYR A 62 5.76 1.86 -8.49
CA TYR A 62 6.24 2.99 -9.31
C TYR A 62 7.44 2.58 -10.16
N GLN A 63 8.39 1.88 -9.54
CA GLN A 63 9.57 1.34 -10.21
C GLN A 63 9.17 0.30 -11.27
N THR A 64 8.17 -0.54 -10.97
CA THR A 64 7.63 -1.53 -11.90
C THR A 64 7.02 -0.86 -13.14
N LEU A 65 6.20 0.18 -12.97
CA LEU A 65 5.63 0.96 -14.08
C LEU A 65 6.73 1.64 -14.91
N ALA A 66 7.73 2.23 -14.26
CA ALA A 66 8.86 2.85 -14.94
C ALA A 66 9.67 1.84 -15.77
N ALA A 67 9.92 0.64 -15.22
CA ALA A 67 10.61 -0.44 -15.92
C ALA A 67 9.82 -0.97 -17.12
N LEU A 68 8.51 -1.17 -16.99
CA LEU A 68 7.62 -1.54 -18.10
C LEU A 68 7.76 -0.57 -19.28
N ARG A 69 7.74 0.72 -18.97
CA ARG A 69 7.88 1.78 -19.98
C ARG A 69 9.28 1.77 -20.61
N ALA A 70 10.32 1.66 -19.79
CA ALA A 70 11.71 1.67 -20.26
C ALA A 70 12.04 0.46 -21.16
N GLU A 71 11.49 -0.72 -20.85
CA GLU A 71 11.68 -1.95 -21.60
C GLU A 71 10.70 -2.08 -22.79
N GLY A 72 9.74 -1.17 -22.94
CA GLY A 72 8.69 -1.24 -23.98
C GLY A 72 7.76 -2.45 -23.84
N LEU A 73 7.64 -3.00 -22.62
CA LEU A 73 6.76 -4.12 -22.33
C LEU A 73 5.29 -3.68 -22.35
N LYS A 74 4.47 -4.47 -23.06
CA LYS A 74 3.04 -4.16 -23.21
C LYS A 74 2.24 -4.88 -22.12
N SER A 75 1.85 -4.16 -21.09
CA SER A 75 0.91 -4.61 -20.08
C SER A 75 -0.11 -3.49 -19.78
N GLN A 76 -1.37 -3.84 -19.69
CA GLN A 76 -2.46 -2.93 -19.34
C GLN A 76 -2.58 -2.90 -17.81
N VAL A 77 -2.03 -1.86 -17.18
CA VAL A 77 -1.89 -1.82 -15.73
C VAL A 77 -3.03 -1.04 -15.08
N ILE A 78 -3.70 -1.68 -14.11
CA ILE A 78 -4.62 -1.08 -13.16
C ILE A 78 -3.93 -1.10 -11.81
N VAL A 79 -3.69 0.07 -11.22
CA VAL A 79 -3.10 0.17 -9.89
C VAL A 79 -4.18 -0.04 -8.84
N VAL A 80 -3.88 -0.86 -7.81
CA VAL A 80 -4.77 -1.11 -6.67
C VAL A 80 -3.96 -0.88 -5.39
N SER A 81 -4.18 0.25 -4.72
CA SER A 81 -3.32 0.66 -3.61
C SER A 81 -4.08 1.24 -2.41
N GLY A 82 -3.49 1.13 -1.22
CA GLY A 82 -3.92 1.83 -0.01
C GLY A 82 -3.52 3.30 0.03
N ASP A 83 -2.48 3.68 -0.72
CA ASP A 83 -2.05 5.07 -0.86
C ASP A 83 -2.98 5.81 -1.84
N VAL A 84 -3.79 6.72 -1.30
CA VAL A 84 -4.82 7.47 -2.05
C VAL A 84 -4.46 8.95 -2.23
N GLN A 85 -3.20 9.32 -2.07
CA GLN A 85 -2.73 10.69 -2.31
C GLN A 85 -2.99 11.08 -3.77
N GLU A 86 -3.43 12.32 -4.01
CA GLU A 86 -3.66 12.82 -5.37
C GLU A 86 -2.39 12.77 -6.22
N GLU A 87 -1.25 13.04 -5.59
CA GLU A 87 0.07 12.94 -6.23
C GLU A 87 0.40 11.50 -6.65
N ALA A 88 0.09 10.50 -5.80
CA ALA A 88 0.25 9.09 -6.14
C ALA A 88 -0.56 8.73 -7.39
N VAL A 89 -1.84 9.12 -7.41
CA VAL A 89 -2.74 8.88 -8.56
C VAL A 89 -2.22 9.57 -9.82
N ARG A 90 -1.76 10.82 -9.72
CA ARG A 90 -1.18 11.56 -10.85
C ARG A 90 0.05 10.83 -11.38
N ARG A 91 0.99 10.51 -10.50
CA ARG A 91 2.27 9.88 -10.85
C ARG A 91 2.10 8.53 -11.55
N VAL A 92 1.19 7.68 -11.09
CA VAL A 92 0.96 6.38 -11.75
C VAL A 92 0.34 6.53 -13.12
N ARG A 93 -0.52 7.53 -13.34
CA ARG A 93 -1.07 7.85 -14.66
C ARG A 93 0.00 8.33 -15.63
N GLU A 94 0.90 9.20 -15.18
CA GLU A 94 2.05 9.68 -15.98
C GLU A 94 2.99 8.52 -16.37
N LEU A 95 3.10 7.49 -15.51
CA LEU A 95 3.85 6.27 -15.75
C LEU A 95 3.11 5.26 -16.65
N GLY A 96 1.85 5.54 -17.02
CA GLY A 96 1.09 4.74 -17.98
C GLY A 96 0.07 3.78 -17.38
N ALA A 97 -0.24 3.87 -16.09
CA ALA A 97 -1.36 3.14 -15.52
C ALA A 97 -2.70 3.61 -16.11
N LEU A 98 -3.57 2.67 -16.49
CA LEU A 98 -4.86 2.95 -17.12
C LEU A 98 -5.91 3.41 -16.11
N ALA A 99 -5.86 2.85 -14.90
CA ALA A 99 -6.79 3.19 -13.82
C ALA A 99 -6.12 3.06 -12.45
N PHE A 100 -6.77 3.64 -11.44
CA PHE A 100 -6.40 3.54 -10.04
C PHE A 100 -7.62 3.13 -9.22
N ILE A 101 -7.49 2.08 -8.41
CA ILE A 101 -8.51 1.58 -7.50
C ILE A 101 -7.96 1.61 -6.07
N LYS A 102 -8.77 2.13 -5.15
CA LYS A 102 -8.42 2.19 -3.74
C LYS A 102 -8.61 0.83 -3.07
N LYS A 103 -7.67 0.42 -2.20
CA LYS A 103 -7.83 -0.74 -1.31
C LYS A 103 -8.76 -0.43 -0.11
N PRO A 104 -9.61 -1.39 0.32
CA PRO A 104 -9.87 -2.66 -0.33
C PRO A 104 -10.63 -2.48 -1.64
N ALA A 105 -10.32 -3.28 -2.67
CA ALA A 105 -10.96 -3.17 -3.97
C ALA A 105 -12.43 -3.59 -3.87
N ASP A 106 -13.33 -2.67 -4.19
CA ASP A 106 -14.76 -2.96 -4.31
C ASP A 106 -15.00 -3.74 -5.60
N PRO A 107 -15.69 -4.91 -5.56
CA PRO A 107 -15.94 -5.74 -6.74
C PRO A 107 -16.69 -4.99 -7.85
N GLU A 108 -17.67 -4.13 -7.50
CA GLU A 108 -18.44 -3.37 -8.49
C GLU A 108 -17.59 -2.29 -9.15
N ILE A 109 -16.75 -1.59 -8.38
CA ILE A 109 -15.80 -0.59 -8.92
C ILE A 109 -14.80 -1.27 -9.85
N LEU A 110 -14.25 -2.42 -9.44
CA LEU A 110 -13.33 -3.19 -10.27
C LEU A 110 -14.01 -3.65 -11.56
N ARG A 111 -15.22 -4.24 -11.46
CA ARG A 111 -16.02 -4.66 -12.61
C ARG A 111 -16.27 -3.52 -13.58
N GLN A 112 -16.75 -2.37 -13.09
CA GLN A 112 -17.03 -1.22 -13.92
C GLN A 112 -15.76 -0.67 -14.59
N THR A 113 -14.65 -0.60 -13.85
CA THR A 113 -13.35 -0.18 -14.40
C THR A 113 -12.91 -1.09 -15.56
N LEU A 114 -13.06 -2.40 -15.41
CA LEU A 114 -12.71 -3.36 -16.47
C LEU A 114 -13.60 -3.21 -17.71
N ILE A 115 -14.88 -2.90 -17.55
CA ILE A 115 -15.81 -2.62 -18.65
C ILE A 115 -15.41 -1.32 -19.36
N ASP A 116 -15.18 -0.23 -18.62
CA ASP A 116 -14.82 1.08 -19.16
C ASP A 116 -13.50 1.03 -19.95
N LEU A 117 -12.56 0.23 -19.50
CA LEU A 117 -11.30 -0.03 -20.19
C LEU A 117 -11.41 -1.06 -21.34
N LYS A 118 -12.61 -1.62 -21.58
CA LYS A 118 -12.87 -2.66 -22.60
C LYS A 118 -12.04 -3.93 -22.39
N LEU A 119 -11.69 -4.25 -21.16
CA LEU A 119 -10.96 -5.45 -20.77
C LEU A 119 -11.88 -6.62 -20.46
N PHE A 120 -13.11 -6.31 -20.10
CA PHE A 120 -14.16 -7.28 -19.76
C PHE A 120 -15.49 -6.94 -20.46
N ASP A 121 -16.06 -7.93 -21.12
CA ASP A 121 -17.40 -7.84 -21.72
C ASP A 121 -18.38 -8.72 -20.90
N PRO A 122 -19.35 -8.14 -20.19
CA PRO A 122 -20.31 -8.89 -19.37
C PRO A 122 -21.26 -9.79 -20.19
N GLN A 123 -21.29 -9.64 -21.51
CA GLN A 123 -22.12 -10.48 -22.40
C GLN A 123 -21.35 -11.70 -22.96
N ALA A 124 -20.04 -11.81 -22.68
CA ALA A 124 -19.22 -12.95 -23.10
C ALA A 124 -19.48 -14.18 -22.22
N THR A 125 -19.40 -15.37 -22.81
CA THR A 125 -19.74 -16.66 -22.16
C THR A 125 -18.78 -17.01 -21.00
N PRO A 126 -19.27 -17.60 -19.89
CA PRO A 126 -18.51 -17.77 -18.63
C PRO A 126 -17.34 -18.75 -18.73
N ALA A 127 -16.23 -18.43 -18.04
CA ALA A 127 -15.07 -19.31 -17.82
C ALA A 127 -14.69 -19.35 -16.32
N ALA A 128 -15.57 -19.90 -15.48
CA ALA A 128 -15.49 -19.84 -14.01
C ALA A 128 -14.37 -20.69 -13.34
N GLN A 129 -13.54 -21.45 -14.08
CA GLN A 129 -12.65 -22.46 -13.47
C GLN A 129 -11.29 -21.94 -13.00
N ALA A 130 -10.75 -20.87 -13.60
CA ALA A 130 -9.38 -20.40 -13.30
C ALA A 130 -9.24 -19.75 -11.90
N GLN A 131 -10.30 -19.09 -11.41
CA GLN A 131 -10.27 -18.39 -10.12
C GLN A 131 -10.22 -19.35 -8.92
N ALA A 132 -10.96 -20.47 -8.97
CA ALA A 132 -11.01 -21.43 -7.88
C ALA A 132 -9.65 -22.10 -7.63
N ALA A 133 -8.91 -22.43 -8.69
CA ALA A 133 -7.55 -22.99 -8.59
C ALA A 133 -6.58 -22.00 -7.95
N ALA A 134 -6.55 -20.76 -8.42
CA ALA A 134 -5.66 -19.72 -7.89
C ALA A 134 -5.93 -19.40 -6.39
N LEU A 135 -7.20 -19.43 -5.97
CA LEU A 135 -7.59 -19.20 -4.58
C LEU A 135 -7.15 -20.35 -3.65
N SER A 136 -7.08 -21.58 -4.13
CA SER A 136 -6.67 -22.75 -3.34
C SER A 136 -5.18 -22.74 -3.00
N GLU A 137 -4.35 -22.11 -3.82
CA GLU A 137 -2.90 -22.02 -3.63
C GLU A 137 -2.49 -20.97 -2.58
N LEU A 138 -3.34 -19.97 -2.33
CA LEU A 138 -3.04 -18.86 -1.41
C LEU A 138 -3.37 -19.23 0.04
N LYS A 139 -2.32 -19.55 0.80
CA LYS A 139 -2.39 -19.68 2.26
C LYS A 139 -2.23 -18.30 2.89
N VAL A 140 -3.25 -17.81 3.56
CA VAL A 140 -3.22 -16.55 4.31
C VAL A 140 -2.96 -16.85 5.77
N SER A 141 -1.84 -16.37 6.30
CA SER A 141 -1.51 -16.41 7.71
C SER A 141 -2.08 -15.18 8.45
N PHE A 142 -2.13 -15.25 9.79
CA PHE A 142 -2.46 -14.08 10.61
C PHE A 142 -1.49 -12.90 10.36
N ARG A 143 -0.21 -13.20 10.16
CA ARG A 143 0.82 -12.21 9.84
C ARG A 143 0.53 -11.50 8.52
N ASP A 144 0.12 -12.23 7.45
CA ASP A 144 -0.26 -11.64 6.17
C ASP A 144 -1.47 -10.72 6.32
N ALA A 145 -2.48 -11.16 7.10
CA ALA A 145 -3.67 -10.35 7.34
C ALA A 145 -3.33 -9.05 8.08
N LEU A 146 -2.51 -9.14 9.12
CA LEU A 146 -2.10 -7.96 9.90
C LEU A 146 -1.24 -7.01 9.07
N ARG A 147 -0.33 -7.54 8.25
CA ARG A 147 0.49 -6.73 7.34
C ARG A 147 -0.37 -5.96 6.34
N GLU A 148 -1.37 -6.60 5.74
CA GLU A 148 -2.28 -5.95 4.79
C GLU A 148 -3.09 -4.84 5.44
N VAL A 149 -3.67 -5.10 6.62
CA VAL A 149 -4.40 -4.08 7.38
C VAL A 149 -3.49 -2.89 7.71
N SER A 150 -2.25 -3.16 8.14
CA SER A 150 -1.25 -2.12 8.42
C SER A 150 -0.88 -1.32 7.17
N ASN A 151 -0.70 -1.99 6.02
CA ASN A 151 -0.37 -1.33 4.76
C ASN A 151 -1.48 -0.37 4.32
N VAL A 152 -2.74 -0.80 4.38
CA VAL A 152 -3.90 0.06 4.07
C VAL A 152 -4.01 1.23 5.06
N ALA A 153 -3.80 0.98 6.35
CA ALA A 153 -3.84 2.02 7.38
C ALA A 153 -2.73 3.06 7.18
N MET A 154 -1.50 2.63 6.87
CA MET A 154 -0.38 3.51 6.59
C MET A 154 -0.60 4.35 5.32
N GLY A 155 -1.15 3.77 4.25
CA GLY A 155 -1.50 4.52 3.04
C GLY A 155 -2.51 5.65 3.32
N ARG A 156 -3.51 5.37 4.18
CA ARG A 156 -4.47 6.40 4.62
C ARG A 156 -3.81 7.47 5.49
N ALA A 157 -2.93 7.08 6.40
CA ALA A 157 -2.18 8.02 7.23
C ALA A 157 -1.27 8.92 6.38
N ALA A 158 -0.57 8.36 5.39
CA ALA A 158 0.23 9.13 4.44
C ALA A 158 -0.61 10.17 3.69
N ALA A 159 -1.82 9.81 3.25
CA ALA A 159 -2.72 10.75 2.58
C ALA A 159 -3.20 11.90 3.48
N LEU A 160 -3.42 11.63 4.78
CA LEU A 160 -3.75 12.67 5.76
C LEU A 160 -2.54 13.59 6.03
N LEU A 161 -1.37 13.01 6.24
CA LEU A 161 -0.13 13.77 6.43
C LEU A 161 0.20 14.64 5.22
N ALA A 162 0.04 14.12 4.01
CA ALA A 162 0.26 14.89 2.78
C ALA A 162 -0.64 16.14 2.70
N LYS A 163 -1.90 16.02 3.13
CA LYS A 163 -2.82 17.18 3.20
C LYS A 163 -2.37 18.22 4.22
N VAL A 164 -1.89 17.79 5.38
CA VAL A 164 -1.44 18.68 6.45
C VAL A 164 -0.13 19.38 6.09
N LEU A 165 0.82 18.62 5.55
CA LEU A 165 2.16 19.10 5.24
C LEU A 165 2.27 19.78 3.86
N GLY A 166 1.28 19.60 2.98
CA GLY A 166 1.31 20.13 1.61
C GLY A 166 2.36 19.48 0.70
N VAL A 167 2.86 18.30 1.06
CA VAL A 167 3.89 17.56 0.31
C VAL A 167 3.49 16.10 0.13
N PHE A 168 4.08 15.44 -0.87
CA PHE A 168 3.93 14.00 -1.02
C PHE A 168 4.65 13.26 0.10
N VAL A 169 3.95 12.32 0.76
CA VAL A 169 4.47 11.53 1.86
C VAL A 169 4.60 10.07 1.43
N GLN A 170 5.82 9.57 1.38
CA GLN A 170 6.09 8.16 1.09
C GLN A 170 6.42 7.43 2.40
N LEU A 171 5.53 6.52 2.81
CA LEU A 171 5.78 5.67 3.97
C LEU A 171 6.41 4.34 3.52
N PRO A 172 7.31 3.76 4.34
CA PRO A 172 7.92 2.46 4.04
C PRO A 172 6.89 1.33 4.11
N VAL A 173 7.22 0.19 3.49
CA VAL A 173 6.42 -1.04 3.60
C VAL A 173 6.38 -1.48 5.07
N PRO A 174 5.18 -1.68 5.67
CA PRO A 174 5.08 -2.08 7.06
C PRO A 174 5.63 -3.50 7.26
N GLN A 175 6.41 -3.66 8.31
CA GLN A 175 6.93 -4.96 8.74
C GLN A 175 6.17 -5.45 9.97
N VAL A 176 5.68 -6.68 9.93
CA VAL A 176 5.00 -7.33 11.05
C VAL A 176 5.92 -8.39 11.64
N ASN A 177 6.33 -8.20 12.87
CA ASN A 177 7.17 -9.12 13.60
C ASN A 177 6.53 -9.50 14.96
N ILE A 178 6.88 -10.65 15.45
CA ILE A 178 6.55 -11.11 16.81
C ILE A 178 7.87 -11.10 17.57
N PHE A 179 7.94 -10.31 18.62
CA PHE A 179 9.11 -10.19 19.47
C PHE A 179 8.78 -10.68 20.88
N GLU A 180 9.75 -11.30 21.55
CA GLU A 180 9.73 -11.37 23.01
C GLU A 180 10.00 -9.98 23.60
N VAL A 181 9.56 -9.75 24.84
CA VAL A 181 9.70 -8.43 25.50
C VAL A 181 11.17 -7.97 25.55
N SER A 182 12.09 -8.90 25.76
CA SER A 182 13.54 -8.65 25.76
C SER A 182 14.07 -8.20 24.40
N GLU A 183 13.59 -8.81 23.31
CA GLU A 183 13.96 -8.45 21.92
C GLU A 183 13.42 -7.08 21.52
N LEU A 184 12.18 -6.77 21.91
CA LEU A 184 11.61 -5.46 21.70
C LEU A 184 12.42 -4.38 22.41
N HIS A 185 12.82 -4.63 23.68
CA HIS A 185 13.64 -3.71 24.44
C HIS A 185 15.00 -3.46 23.80
N MET A 186 15.66 -4.51 23.27
CA MET A 186 16.92 -4.37 22.54
C MET A 186 16.75 -3.59 21.25
N THR A 187 15.69 -3.82 20.50
CA THR A 187 15.39 -3.09 19.26
C THR A 187 15.19 -1.59 19.53
N LEU A 188 14.47 -1.24 20.60
CA LEU A 188 14.28 0.15 21.02
C LEU A 188 15.59 0.80 21.50
N LEU A 189 16.44 0.07 22.22
CA LEU A 189 17.76 0.57 22.63
C LEU A 189 18.70 0.79 21.44
N ASP A 190 18.66 -0.08 20.43
CA ASP A 190 19.47 0.08 19.21
C ASP A 190 19.01 1.30 18.39
N ALA A 191 17.69 1.54 18.34
CA ALA A 191 17.14 2.75 17.72
C ALA A 191 17.61 4.04 18.44
N GLN A 192 17.89 3.99 19.75
CA GLN A 192 18.37 5.12 20.55
C GLN A 192 19.87 5.38 20.44
N ARG A 193 20.65 4.51 19.76
CA ARG A 193 22.11 4.69 19.64
C ARG A 193 22.47 5.82 18.70
N GLY A 194 22.76 6.99 19.25
CA GLY A 194 23.45 8.07 18.57
C GLY A 194 22.68 9.36 18.33
N GLU A 195 21.37 9.39 18.43
CA GLU A 195 20.55 10.59 18.19
C GLU A 195 19.47 10.77 19.25
N ARG A 196 19.01 12.01 19.44
CA ARG A 196 17.88 12.31 20.31
C ARG A 196 16.59 12.08 19.55
N PHE A 197 15.64 11.43 20.22
CA PHE A 197 14.30 11.19 19.71
C PHE A 197 13.25 11.88 20.57
N SER A 198 12.26 12.43 19.93
CA SER A 198 10.97 12.72 20.54
C SER A 198 10.00 11.57 20.24
N ALA A 199 9.27 11.10 21.23
CA ALA A 199 8.37 9.97 21.12
C ALA A 199 6.96 10.33 21.52
N ILE A 200 5.98 9.87 20.72
CA ILE A 200 4.54 9.94 21.06
C ILE A 200 4.05 8.51 21.20
N CYS A 201 3.37 8.22 22.31
CA CYS A 201 2.70 6.94 22.52
C CYS A 201 1.19 7.14 22.52
N GLN A 202 0.47 6.41 21.66
CA GLN A 202 -0.98 6.43 21.57
C GLN A 202 -1.52 5.03 21.83
N GLY A 203 -2.23 4.84 22.94
CA GLY A 203 -2.97 3.62 23.22
C GLY A 203 -4.23 3.51 22.35
N PHE A 204 -4.57 2.30 21.93
CA PHE A 204 -5.82 1.99 21.24
C PHE A 204 -6.45 0.72 21.81
N ILE A 205 -7.78 0.70 21.87
CA ILE A 205 -8.56 -0.45 22.34
C ILE A 205 -9.69 -0.68 21.35
N GLY A 206 -9.73 -1.90 20.76
CA GLY A 206 -10.84 -2.40 19.97
C GLY A 206 -11.58 -3.52 20.70
N GLU A 207 -12.59 -4.11 20.07
CA GLU A 207 -13.37 -5.22 20.69
C GLU A 207 -12.52 -6.45 21.00
N THR A 208 -11.51 -6.73 20.18
CA THR A 208 -10.67 -7.96 20.28
C THR A 208 -9.18 -7.68 20.30
N ILE A 209 -8.77 -6.43 20.09
CA ILE A 209 -7.35 -6.04 20.00
C ILE A 209 -7.15 -4.77 20.83
N ALA A 210 -6.15 -4.79 21.71
CA ALA A 210 -5.63 -3.62 22.38
C ALA A 210 -4.13 -3.49 22.10
N GLY A 211 -3.61 -2.28 22.06
CA GLY A 211 -2.20 -2.04 21.79
C GLY A 211 -1.81 -0.59 21.98
N GLU A 212 -0.56 -0.32 21.69
CA GLU A 212 0.03 1.00 21.72
C GLU A 212 0.74 1.28 20.39
N ALA A 213 0.54 2.47 19.85
CA ALA A 213 1.30 3.00 18.73
C ALA A 213 2.38 3.94 19.27
N LEU A 214 3.64 3.65 18.96
CA LEU A 214 4.78 4.48 19.30
C LEU A 214 5.30 5.14 18.03
N LEU A 215 5.25 6.47 17.98
CA LEU A 215 5.79 7.28 16.91
C LEU A 215 7.09 7.93 17.40
N LEU A 216 8.18 7.65 16.68
CA LEU A 216 9.51 8.17 16.99
C LEU A 216 9.92 9.18 15.92
N PHE A 217 10.39 10.34 16.35
CA PHE A 217 10.93 11.39 15.48
C PHE A 217 12.36 11.67 15.88
N HIS A 218 13.23 11.81 14.93
CA HIS A 218 14.54 12.42 15.17
C HIS A 218 14.38 13.92 15.41
N ASP A 219 15.11 14.48 16.38
CA ASP A 219 15.02 15.92 16.69
C ASP A 219 15.37 16.81 15.47
N SER A 220 16.19 16.31 14.55
CA SER A 220 16.48 16.96 13.27
C SER A 220 15.27 17.03 12.33
N GLU A 221 14.37 16.05 12.37
CA GLU A 221 13.17 15.99 11.51
C GLU A 221 12.06 16.93 12.02
N VAL A 222 12.03 17.21 13.33
CA VAL A 222 11.08 18.14 13.94
C VAL A 222 11.21 19.54 13.33
N ASP A 223 12.45 20.01 13.09
CA ASP A 223 12.71 21.30 12.47
C ASP A 223 12.22 21.36 11.01
N ASP A 224 12.31 20.26 10.27
CA ASP A 224 11.82 20.15 8.89
C ASP A 224 10.29 20.13 8.85
N MET A 225 9.66 19.39 9.75
CA MET A 225 8.19 19.36 9.88
C MET A 225 7.64 20.73 10.28
N ALA A 226 8.28 21.42 11.22
CA ALA A 226 7.87 22.77 11.63
C ALA A 226 7.92 23.76 10.46
N ARG A 227 8.96 23.68 9.60
CA ARG A 227 9.07 24.49 8.38
C ARG A 227 7.95 24.19 7.38
N LEU A 228 7.63 22.93 7.17
CA LEU A 228 6.53 22.52 6.28
C LEU A 228 5.17 23.00 6.77
N LEU A 229 4.97 23.06 8.10
CA LEU A 229 3.76 23.59 8.73
C LEU A 229 3.71 25.13 8.79
N GLY A 230 4.76 25.82 8.33
CA GLY A 230 4.86 27.29 8.37
C GLY A 230 5.02 27.86 9.76
N TRP A 231 5.48 27.05 10.74
CA TRP A 231 5.71 27.51 12.09
C TRP A 231 7.03 28.28 12.19
N GLN A 232 6.96 29.50 12.70
CA GLN A 232 8.15 30.29 12.98
C GLN A 232 8.83 29.79 14.26
N GLN A 233 10.11 29.47 14.17
CA GLN A 233 10.91 28.96 15.28
C GLN A 233 11.24 30.07 16.30
N GLU A 234 10.32 30.35 17.22
CA GLU A 234 10.66 31.22 18.37
C GLU A 234 11.24 30.43 19.56
N ASN A 235 10.99 29.11 19.66
CA ASN A 235 11.54 28.28 20.74
C ASN A 235 11.47 26.78 20.40
N LYS A 236 12.63 26.09 20.27
CA LYS A 236 12.68 24.64 19.89
C LYS A 236 11.89 23.72 20.82
N ALA A 237 11.82 24.02 22.11
CA ALA A 237 11.07 23.22 23.09
C ALA A 237 9.56 23.34 22.87
N GLN A 238 9.04 24.53 22.58
CA GLN A 238 7.63 24.76 22.29
C GLN A 238 7.19 24.13 20.97
N THR A 239 8.06 24.12 19.95
CA THR A 239 7.77 23.51 18.65
C THR A 239 7.58 22.01 18.77
N SER A 240 8.41 21.32 19.56
CA SER A 240 8.28 19.90 19.84
C SER A 240 6.98 19.58 20.59
N GLU A 241 6.62 20.35 21.62
CA GLU A 241 5.36 20.18 22.35
C GLU A 241 4.13 20.43 21.46
N MET A 242 4.13 21.45 20.61
CA MET A 242 3.01 21.74 19.69
C MET A 242 2.84 20.64 18.63
N LEU A 243 3.91 20.07 18.10
CA LEU A 243 3.85 18.92 17.17
C LEU A 243 3.29 17.68 17.87
N LEU A 244 3.72 17.43 19.11
CA LEU A 244 3.23 16.33 19.92
C LEU A 244 1.73 16.46 20.23
N ASP A 245 1.27 17.66 20.54
CA ASP A 245 -0.16 17.94 20.79
C ASP A 245 -1.03 17.78 19.54
N GLN A 246 -0.59 18.25 18.37
CA GLN A 246 -1.34 18.07 17.11
C GLN A 246 -1.37 16.61 16.63
N ALA A 247 -0.30 15.86 16.84
CA ALA A 247 -0.28 14.45 16.48
C ALA A 247 -1.12 13.57 17.42
N SER A 248 -1.42 14.06 18.65
CA SER A 248 -2.26 13.38 19.63
C SER A 248 -3.76 13.70 19.51
N MET A 249 -4.16 14.63 18.65
CA MET A 249 -5.58 14.96 18.47
C MET A 249 -6.33 13.79 17.82
N PRO A 250 -7.47 13.34 18.41
CA PRO A 250 -8.27 12.29 17.81
C PRO A 250 -8.83 12.77 16.47
N VAL A 251 -8.60 12.00 15.41
CA VAL A 251 -9.23 12.22 14.11
C VAL A 251 -10.73 11.99 14.30
N SER A 252 -11.50 13.07 14.38
CA SER A 252 -12.96 13.00 14.39
C SER A 252 -13.42 12.41 13.07
N THR A 253 -13.89 11.17 13.12
CA THR A 253 -14.60 10.52 12.00
C THR A 253 -16.00 11.11 11.92
N SER A 254 -16.20 12.00 10.96
CA SER A 254 -17.54 12.41 10.47
C SER A 254 -17.86 11.56 9.26
#